data_343ceabfc242c64251a8eabfceb218f1
#
_entry.id   343ceabfc242c64251a8eabfceb218f1
#
_cell.length_a   1.000
_cell.length_b   1.000
_cell.length_c   1.000
_cell.angle_alpha   90.00
_cell.angle_beta   90.00
_cell.angle_gamma   90.00
#
_symmetry.space_group_name_H-M   'P 1'
#
loop_
_entity.id
_entity.type
_entity.pdbx_description
1 polymer ?
#
loop_
_entity_poly.entity_id
_entity_poly.type
_entity_poly.pdbx_seq_one_letter_code
_entity_poly.pdbx_strand_id
1 'polypeptide(L)'
;MRAAFVFAIAILLGLLLFLFQQLRWFGRGDWRSIPRWQKCVRASAAVIPLLIFGAVFWGFFIEPNRLVVRQETIQIDNWPPELNGLRIAVIGDIHTGGPFINDRKLKQIVELTNQQQPDLVVLLGDYMSPDSWHSHRVEPEVTAAALKNLQAPLGVYAVLGNHDWWYNGGKVRRALEDNGIRVLDDEVAEIKWRNGSFWLAGLADLWTRPQHVKETIAKVPRGATIVALTHNPDVFPDLPASVPLLLAAHTHGGQVNLPLIGTPIVPSRFGSKYTAGHLFENGHHLFVTTGIGTSILPVRFRVTPEIVILTIKF
;
A
#
# COMPACT_ATOMS: atom_id res chain seq x y z
N MET A 1 6.37 -18.91 -1.74
CA MET A 1 6.83 -18.76 -0.34
C MET A 1 8.28 -19.21 -0.11
N ARG A 2 8.79 -20.25 -0.78
CA ARG A 2 10.01 -20.93 -0.33
C ARG A 2 11.33 -20.20 -0.58
N ALA A 3 11.61 -19.67 -1.76
CA ALA A 3 12.99 -19.21 -2.06
C ALA A 3 13.37 -17.83 -1.48
N ALA A 4 12.50 -16.76 -1.42
CA ALA A 4 12.88 -15.51 -0.75
C ALA A 4 13.00 -15.68 0.76
N PHE A 5 12.12 -16.50 1.35
CA PHE A 5 12.29 -16.89 2.76
C PHE A 5 13.52 -17.81 2.94
N VAL A 6 13.77 -18.75 2.03
CA VAL A 6 15.00 -19.55 2.03
C VAL A 6 16.23 -18.67 1.88
N PHE A 7 16.20 -17.68 1.00
CA PHE A 7 17.30 -16.72 0.83
C PHE A 7 17.49 -15.85 2.10
N ALA A 8 16.41 -15.31 2.66
CA ALA A 8 16.45 -14.58 3.92
C ALA A 8 16.98 -15.47 5.07
N ILE A 9 16.49 -16.70 5.16
CA ILE A 9 16.96 -17.67 6.16
C ILE A 9 18.44 -18.00 5.94
N ALA A 10 18.88 -18.19 4.69
CA ALA A 10 20.30 -18.45 4.39
C ALA A 10 21.20 -17.29 4.80
N ILE A 11 20.78 -16.04 4.53
CA ILE A 11 21.48 -14.85 5.01
C ILE A 11 21.53 -14.85 6.55
N LEU A 12 20.40 -15.08 7.21
CA LEU A 12 20.32 -15.09 8.67
C LEU A 12 21.21 -16.18 9.28
N LEU A 13 21.21 -17.38 8.71
CA LEU A 13 22.10 -18.46 9.13
C LEU A 13 23.57 -18.13 8.91
N GLY A 14 23.92 -17.55 7.73
CA GLY A 14 25.27 -17.09 7.45
C GLY A 14 25.76 -16.04 8.46
N LEU A 15 24.91 -15.06 8.78
CA LEU A 15 25.21 -14.04 9.79
C LEU A 15 25.35 -14.66 11.20
N LEU A 16 24.51 -15.61 11.57
CA LEU A 16 24.61 -16.33 12.85
C LEU A 16 25.90 -17.14 12.96
N LEU A 17 26.27 -17.87 11.88
CA LEU A 17 27.54 -18.62 11.84
C LEU A 17 28.73 -17.67 11.95
N PHE A 18 28.70 -16.55 11.23
CA PHE A 18 29.74 -15.52 11.33
C PHE A 18 29.84 -14.95 12.74
N LEU A 19 28.71 -14.58 13.37
CA LEU A 19 28.67 -14.10 14.76
C LEU A 19 29.22 -15.15 15.73
N PHE A 20 28.83 -16.42 15.56
CA PHE A 20 29.34 -17.52 16.37
C PHE A 20 30.87 -17.68 16.24
N GLN A 21 31.40 -17.57 15.02
CA GLN A 21 32.85 -17.60 14.79
C GLN A 21 33.55 -16.41 15.48
N GLN A 22 32.98 -15.20 15.39
CA GLN A 22 33.50 -14.04 16.09
C GLN A 22 33.50 -14.25 17.62
N LEU A 23 32.40 -14.74 18.20
CA LEU A 23 32.30 -15.00 19.63
C LEU A 23 33.35 -16.02 20.08
N ARG A 24 33.54 -17.12 19.32
CA ARG A 24 34.61 -18.11 19.61
C ARG A 24 36.00 -17.50 19.54
N TRP A 25 36.24 -16.60 18.59
CA TRP A 25 37.50 -15.90 18.44
C TRP A 25 37.73 -14.90 19.58
N PHE A 26 36.68 -14.20 20.02
CA PHE A 26 36.69 -13.35 21.22
C PHE A 26 37.05 -14.13 22.50
N GLY A 27 36.49 -15.34 22.66
CA GLY A 27 36.73 -16.16 23.86
C GLY A 27 38.13 -16.76 23.95
N ARG A 28 38.92 -16.73 22.86
CA ARG A 28 40.27 -17.36 22.79
C ARG A 28 41.43 -16.41 22.99
N GLY A 29 41.19 -15.09 23.09
CA GLY A 29 42.22 -14.07 23.17
C GLY A 29 42.27 -13.37 24.52
N ASP A 30 43.50 -12.97 24.98
CA ASP A 30 43.64 -12.09 26.13
C ASP A 30 43.25 -10.66 25.75
N TRP A 31 42.02 -10.28 26.10
CA TRP A 31 41.45 -8.95 25.85
C TRP A 31 42.26 -7.80 26.42
N ARG A 32 43.04 -8.07 27.47
CA ARG A 32 43.83 -7.02 28.15
C ARG A 32 45.05 -6.59 27.34
N SER A 33 45.60 -7.51 26.55
CA SER A 33 46.81 -7.26 25.74
C SER A 33 46.52 -6.63 24.38
N ILE A 34 45.24 -6.55 23.93
CA ILE A 34 44.90 -6.05 22.61
C ILE A 34 44.78 -4.51 22.62
N PRO A 35 45.36 -3.77 21.63
CA PRO A 35 45.20 -2.33 21.46
C PRO A 35 43.73 -1.92 21.36
N ARG A 36 43.37 -0.71 21.83
CA ARG A 36 42.01 -0.18 21.83
C ARG A 36 41.36 -0.20 20.44
N TRP A 37 42.08 0.17 19.38
CA TRP A 37 41.58 0.17 18.04
C TRP A 37 41.17 -1.22 17.55
N GLN A 38 41.94 -2.29 17.88
CA GLN A 38 41.55 -3.66 17.55
C GLN A 38 40.32 -4.12 18.33
N LYS A 39 40.12 -3.65 19.57
CA LYS A 39 38.84 -3.91 20.29
C LYS A 39 37.67 -3.26 19.59
N CYS A 40 37.83 -2.01 19.13
CA CYS A 40 36.77 -1.33 18.34
C CYS A 40 36.44 -2.07 17.04
N VAL A 41 37.48 -2.44 16.26
CA VAL A 41 37.26 -3.20 14.99
C VAL A 41 36.56 -4.52 15.27
N ARG A 42 36.94 -5.26 16.30
CA ARG A 42 36.30 -6.53 16.69
C ARG A 42 34.86 -6.31 17.13
N ALA A 43 34.60 -5.31 17.96
CA ALA A 43 33.25 -4.96 18.40
C ALA A 43 32.36 -4.60 17.20
N SER A 44 32.87 -3.77 16.26
CA SER A 44 32.14 -3.43 15.03
C SER A 44 31.88 -4.67 14.17
N ALA A 45 32.84 -5.59 14.05
CA ALA A 45 32.69 -6.85 13.31
C ALA A 45 31.65 -7.80 13.92
N ALA A 46 31.25 -7.64 15.17
CA ALA A 46 30.16 -8.38 15.79
C ALA A 46 28.84 -7.59 15.75
N VAL A 47 28.86 -6.28 16.00
CA VAL A 47 27.66 -5.44 16.10
C VAL A 47 27.01 -5.23 14.72
N ILE A 48 27.78 -4.95 13.68
CA ILE A 48 27.23 -4.69 12.35
C ILE A 48 26.42 -5.90 11.79
N PRO A 49 26.95 -7.13 11.78
CA PRO A 49 26.19 -8.30 11.36
C PRO A 49 24.92 -8.56 12.22
N LEU A 50 24.99 -8.25 13.52
CA LEU A 50 23.82 -8.35 14.39
C LEU A 50 22.72 -7.35 14.02
N LEU A 51 23.09 -6.12 13.70
CA LEU A 51 22.15 -5.10 13.21
C LEU A 51 21.55 -5.49 11.86
N ILE A 52 22.37 -6.00 10.94
CA ILE A 52 21.89 -6.50 9.63
C ILE A 52 20.95 -7.68 9.84
N PHE A 53 21.31 -8.63 10.71
CA PHE A 53 20.43 -9.75 11.09
C PHE A 53 19.08 -9.25 11.59
N GLY A 54 19.09 -8.31 12.54
CA GLY A 54 17.87 -7.70 13.09
C GLY A 54 17.03 -7.02 12.01
N ALA A 55 17.65 -6.26 11.11
CA ALA A 55 16.96 -5.56 10.02
C ALA A 55 16.35 -6.55 9.00
N VAL A 56 17.08 -7.59 8.60
CA VAL A 56 16.57 -8.64 7.69
C VAL A 56 15.45 -9.41 8.36
N PHE A 57 15.63 -9.84 9.60
CA PHE A 57 14.58 -10.56 10.34
C PHE A 57 13.31 -9.70 10.48
N TRP A 58 13.47 -8.43 10.88
CA TRP A 58 12.36 -7.49 10.98
C TRP A 58 11.64 -7.32 9.65
N GLY A 59 12.39 -7.03 8.58
CA GLY A 59 11.82 -6.73 7.26
C GLY A 59 11.10 -7.90 6.60
N PHE A 60 11.55 -9.14 6.81
CA PHE A 60 10.94 -10.31 6.20
C PHE A 60 9.88 -11.00 7.08
N PHE A 61 9.95 -10.86 8.40
CA PHE A 61 9.09 -11.66 9.28
C PHE A 61 8.18 -10.83 10.20
N ILE A 62 8.58 -9.62 10.54
CA ILE A 62 7.81 -8.80 11.50
C ILE A 62 7.00 -7.72 10.78
N GLU A 63 7.65 -6.80 10.08
CA GLU A 63 6.99 -5.61 9.55
C GLU A 63 5.87 -5.90 8.54
N PRO A 64 5.99 -6.87 7.60
CA PRO A 64 4.91 -7.18 6.67
C PRO A 64 3.63 -7.70 7.35
N ASN A 65 3.74 -8.20 8.58
CA ASN A 65 2.61 -8.69 9.36
C ASN A 65 1.94 -7.60 10.23
N ARG A 66 2.57 -6.43 10.37
CA ARG A 66 2.08 -5.32 11.20
C ARG A 66 1.10 -4.45 10.43
N LEU A 67 -0.15 -4.88 10.33
CA LEU A 67 -1.20 -4.01 9.77
C LEU A 67 -1.61 -2.96 10.80
N VAL A 68 -1.51 -1.68 10.42
CA VAL A 68 -1.91 -0.54 11.25
C VAL A 68 -3.07 0.23 10.62
N VAL A 69 -3.82 0.94 11.45
CA VAL A 69 -4.78 1.95 10.97
C VAL A 69 -4.15 3.32 11.17
N ARG A 70 -3.98 4.04 10.06
CA ARG A 70 -3.44 5.40 10.03
C ARG A 70 -4.56 6.41 9.89
N GLN A 71 -4.57 7.42 10.73
CA GLN A 71 -5.50 8.55 10.64
C GLN A 71 -4.79 9.72 9.96
N GLU A 72 -5.39 10.25 8.89
CA GLU A 72 -4.89 11.41 8.17
C GLU A 72 -5.98 12.45 7.98
N THR A 73 -5.59 13.71 7.94
CA THR A 73 -6.51 14.81 7.64
C THR A 73 -5.93 15.65 6.50
N ILE A 74 -6.70 15.85 5.46
CA ILE A 74 -6.35 16.74 4.35
C ILE A 74 -7.30 17.94 4.39
N GLN A 75 -6.71 19.14 4.45
CA GLN A 75 -7.44 20.39 4.23
C GLN A 75 -7.39 20.74 2.75
N ILE A 76 -8.57 20.95 2.15
CA ILE A 76 -8.70 21.27 0.73
C ILE A 76 -9.40 22.63 0.63
N ASP A 77 -8.68 23.62 0.10
CA ASP A 77 -9.25 24.93 -0.14
C ASP A 77 -10.49 24.84 -1.05
N ASN A 78 -11.53 25.58 -0.72
CA ASN A 78 -12.83 25.55 -1.42
C ASN A 78 -13.56 24.20 -1.38
N TRP A 79 -13.20 23.30 -0.46
CA TRP A 79 -14.01 22.11 -0.20
C TRP A 79 -15.40 22.52 0.30
N PRO A 80 -16.52 21.95 -0.21
CA PRO A 80 -17.85 22.34 0.20
C PRO A 80 -18.06 22.15 1.72
N PRO A 81 -18.54 23.16 2.44
CA PRO A 81 -18.75 23.06 3.90
C PRO A 81 -19.66 21.90 4.31
N GLU A 82 -20.65 21.55 3.49
CA GLU A 82 -21.56 20.43 3.69
C GLU A 82 -20.86 19.07 3.61
N LEU A 83 -19.69 19.00 2.95
CA LEU A 83 -18.85 17.82 2.84
C LEU A 83 -17.68 17.82 3.86
N ASN A 84 -17.66 18.80 4.79
CA ASN A 84 -16.61 18.89 5.80
C ASN A 84 -16.68 17.74 6.79
N GLY A 85 -15.55 17.07 7.00
CA GLY A 85 -15.42 15.94 7.91
C GLY A 85 -15.78 14.58 7.29
N LEU A 86 -15.90 14.48 5.96
CA LEU A 86 -16.06 13.20 5.24
C LEU A 86 -14.88 12.27 5.56
N ARG A 87 -15.21 11.07 6.05
CA ARG A 87 -14.23 10.05 6.45
C ARG A 87 -14.20 8.91 5.44
N ILE A 88 -13.09 8.77 4.75
CA ILE A 88 -12.88 7.76 3.71
C ILE A 88 -11.87 6.73 4.21
N ALA A 89 -12.25 5.45 4.26
CA ALA A 89 -11.29 4.37 4.42
C ALA A 89 -10.65 4.06 3.06
N VAL A 90 -9.33 4.16 3.00
CA VAL A 90 -8.53 3.92 1.79
C VAL A 90 -7.74 2.62 1.99
N ILE A 91 -7.94 1.67 1.10
CA ILE A 91 -7.33 0.33 1.12
C ILE A 91 -6.78 0.04 -0.28
N GLY A 92 -5.53 -0.39 -0.38
CA GLY A 92 -4.91 -0.77 -1.67
C GLY A 92 -3.95 -1.94 -1.51
N ASP A 93 -3.53 -2.51 -2.63
CA ASP A 93 -2.44 -3.50 -2.72
C ASP A 93 -2.60 -4.66 -1.74
N ILE A 94 -3.76 -5.31 -1.72
CA ILE A 94 -4.05 -6.43 -0.80
C ILE A 94 -3.19 -7.63 -1.16
N HIS A 95 -3.08 -7.95 -2.46
CA HIS A 95 -2.30 -9.08 -2.98
C HIS A 95 -2.65 -10.42 -2.31
N THR A 96 -3.93 -10.79 -2.35
CA THR A 96 -4.40 -12.10 -1.86
C THR A 96 -3.69 -13.23 -2.60
N GLY A 97 -3.21 -14.22 -1.84
CA GLY A 97 -2.33 -15.26 -2.34
C GLY A 97 -0.84 -14.97 -2.13
N GLY A 98 -0.49 -13.74 -1.78
CA GLY A 98 0.85 -13.37 -1.34
C GLY A 98 1.20 -13.93 0.06
N PRO A 99 2.47 -13.86 0.46
CA PRO A 99 2.98 -14.56 1.65
C PRO A 99 2.30 -14.19 2.96
N PHE A 100 1.78 -12.98 3.08
CA PHE A 100 1.27 -12.41 4.34
C PHE A 100 -0.25 -12.26 4.33
N ILE A 101 -0.90 -12.54 3.19
CA ILE A 101 -2.34 -12.33 3.00
C ILE A 101 -3.04 -13.70 2.93
N ASN A 102 -3.65 -14.06 4.02
CA ASN A 102 -4.49 -15.25 4.18
C ASN A 102 -5.87 -14.84 4.70
N ASP A 103 -6.80 -15.80 4.87
CA ASP A 103 -8.16 -15.55 5.32
C ASP A 103 -8.23 -14.78 6.65
N ARG A 104 -7.30 -15.05 7.59
CA ARG A 104 -7.21 -14.31 8.86
C ARG A 104 -6.86 -12.85 8.62
N LYS A 105 -5.92 -12.58 7.71
CA LYS A 105 -5.51 -11.20 7.37
C LYS A 105 -6.64 -10.48 6.66
N LEU A 106 -7.34 -11.12 5.70
CA LEU A 106 -8.52 -10.54 5.04
C LEU A 106 -9.60 -10.18 6.06
N LYS A 107 -9.90 -11.07 7.00
CA LYS A 107 -10.83 -10.79 8.09
C LYS A 107 -10.36 -9.63 8.97
N GLN A 108 -9.08 -9.59 9.32
CA GLN A 108 -8.48 -8.49 10.10
C GLN A 108 -8.62 -7.14 9.37
N ILE A 109 -8.42 -7.09 8.04
CA ILE A 109 -8.60 -5.87 7.23
C ILE A 109 -10.04 -5.35 7.39
N VAL A 110 -11.02 -6.23 7.21
CA VAL A 110 -12.44 -5.88 7.32
C VAL A 110 -12.79 -5.41 8.75
N GLU A 111 -12.39 -6.16 9.76
CA GLU A 111 -12.66 -5.82 11.16
C GLU A 111 -12.06 -4.47 11.56
N LEU A 112 -10.78 -4.25 11.24
CA LEU A 112 -10.10 -2.99 11.55
C LEU A 112 -10.73 -1.80 10.83
N THR A 113 -11.13 -1.98 9.57
CA THR A 113 -11.81 -0.92 8.80
C THR A 113 -13.17 -0.59 9.40
N ASN A 114 -14.00 -1.59 9.68
CA ASN A 114 -15.34 -1.39 10.23
C ASN A 114 -15.32 -0.75 11.63
N GLN A 115 -14.32 -1.09 12.47
CA GLN A 115 -14.12 -0.45 13.77
C GLN A 115 -13.90 1.06 13.68
N GLN A 116 -13.42 1.55 12.52
CA GLN A 116 -13.23 2.99 12.33
C GLN A 116 -14.50 3.73 11.93
N GLN A 117 -15.57 3.03 11.57
CA GLN A 117 -16.84 3.61 11.15
C GLN A 117 -16.66 4.67 10.04
N PRO A 118 -16.03 4.33 8.90
CA PRO A 118 -15.86 5.27 7.79
C PRO A 118 -17.23 5.58 7.15
N ASP A 119 -17.36 6.78 6.57
CA ASP A 119 -18.53 7.13 5.76
C ASP A 119 -18.52 6.40 4.42
N LEU A 120 -17.33 6.24 3.84
CA LEU A 120 -17.07 5.63 2.54
C LEU A 120 -15.85 4.70 2.62
N VAL A 121 -15.86 3.60 1.87
CA VAL A 121 -14.67 2.76 1.65
C VAL A 121 -14.27 2.82 0.19
N VAL A 122 -13.00 3.07 -0.09
CA VAL A 122 -12.42 2.99 -1.43
C VAL A 122 -11.31 1.95 -1.48
N LEU A 123 -11.36 1.08 -2.47
CA LEU A 123 -10.43 0.00 -2.72
C LEU A 123 -9.63 0.34 -3.98
N LEU A 124 -8.31 0.49 -3.86
CA LEU A 124 -7.47 1.09 -4.89
C LEU A 124 -6.69 0.06 -5.74
N GLY A 125 -7.26 -1.14 -5.91
CA GLY A 125 -6.70 -2.16 -6.81
C GLY A 125 -5.66 -3.07 -6.19
N ASP A 126 -5.14 -3.96 -7.04
CA ASP A 126 -4.19 -5.02 -6.72
C ASP A 126 -4.70 -5.94 -5.60
N TYR A 127 -5.91 -6.48 -5.84
CA TYR A 127 -6.51 -7.49 -4.96
C TYR A 127 -5.79 -8.82 -5.05
N MET A 128 -5.30 -9.15 -6.27
CA MET A 128 -4.66 -10.41 -6.57
C MET A 128 -3.14 -10.31 -6.47
N SER A 129 -2.50 -11.34 -5.92
CA SER A 129 -1.05 -11.42 -5.90
C SER A 129 -0.51 -11.72 -7.29
N PRO A 130 0.68 -11.17 -7.67
CA PRO A 130 1.34 -11.59 -8.90
C PRO A 130 1.62 -13.09 -8.87
N ASP A 131 1.55 -13.74 -10.04
CA ASP A 131 2.03 -15.11 -10.21
C ASP A 131 3.55 -15.12 -10.01
N SER A 132 3.98 -15.53 -8.84
CA SER A 132 5.38 -15.59 -8.47
C SER A 132 5.65 -16.85 -7.65
N TRP A 133 6.90 -17.26 -7.58
CA TRP A 133 7.34 -18.45 -6.85
C TRP A 133 7.11 -18.40 -5.32
N HIS A 134 6.71 -17.28 -4.77
CA HIS A 134 6.37 -17.07 -3.35
C HIS A 134 4.87 -16.81 -3.12
N SER A 135 4.06 -16.71 -4.16
CA SER A 135 2.60 -16.61 -4.09
C SER A 135 1.93 -17.93 -4.47
N HIS A 136 0.66 -18.03 -4.20
CA HIS A 136 -0.20 -19.10 -4.69
C HIS A 136 -1.44 -18.48 -5.35
N ARG A 137 -1.92 -19.13 -6.39
CA ARG A 137 -3.10 -18.66 -7.09
C ARG A 137 -4.33 -18.79 -6.20
N VAL A 138 -5.05 -17.70 -6.03
CA VAL A 138 -6.31 -17.61 -5.30
C VAL A 138 -7.37 -17.10 -6.28
N GLU A 139 -8.58 -17.63 -6.20
CA GLU A 139 -9.67 -17.15 -7.03
C GLU A 139 -10.21 -15.81 -6.49
N PRO A 140 -10.53 -14.84 -7.37
CA PRO A 140 -10.99 -13.49 -6.96
C PRO A 140 -12.21 -13.52 -6.04
N GLU A 141 -13.05 -14.54 -6.19
CA GLU A 141 -14.26 -14.75 -5.38
C GLU A 141 -13.94 -14.90 -3.90
N VAL A 142 -12.77 -15.46 -3.55
CA VAL A 142 -12.31 -15.59 -2.14
C VAL A 142 -12.06 -14.21 -1.53
N THR A 143 -11.36 -13.35 -2.25
CA THR A 143 -11.07 -11.99 -1.81
C THR A 143 -12.35 -11.16 -1.72
N ALA A 144 -13.16 -11.20 -2.78
CA ALA A 144 -14.41 -10.46 -2.83
C ALA A 144 -15.39 -10.89 -1.72
N ALA A 145 -15.51 -12.22 -1.47
CA ALA A 145 -16.34 -12.75 -0.39
C ALA A 145 -15.88 -12.30 1.02
N ALA A 146 -14.60 -12.06 1.23
CA ALA A 146 -14.13 -11.45 2.48
C ALA A 146 -14.50 -9.96 2.53
N LEU A 147 -14.21 -9.21 1.46
CA LEU A 147 -14.40 -7.76 1.39
C LEU A 147 -15.85 -7.31 1.38
N LYS A 148 -16.81 -8.17 1.00
CA LYS A 148 -18.27 -7.87 1.07
C LYS A 148 -18.76 -7.48 2.46
N ASN A 149 -18.02 -7.84 3.51
CA ASN A 149 -18.34 -7.50 4.90
C ASN A 149 -17.84 -6.11 5.33
N LEU A 150 -17.20 -5.34 4.45
CA LEU A 150 -16.87 -3.93 4.68
C LEU A 150 -18.16 -3.12 4.82
N GLN A 151 -18.20 -2.24 5.81
CA GLN A 151 -19.38 -1.45 6.16
C GLN A 151 -19.06 0.05 6.05
N ALA A 152 -19.82 0.73 5.19
CA ALA A 152 -19.80 2.18 5.06
C ALA A 152 -21.17 2.67 4.59
N PRO A 153 -21.78 3.70 5.20
CA PRO A 153 -23.08 4.21 4.81
C PRO A 153 -23.19 4.64 3.35
N LEU A 154 -22.07 5.14 2.78
CA LEU A 154 -22.00 5.59 1.39
C LEU A 154 -21.57 4.50 0.42
N GLY A 155 -21.33 3.28 0.92
CA GLY A 155 -20.95 2.12 0.13
C GLY A 155 -19.45 1.88 0.02
N VAL A 156 -19.12 0.85 -0.77
CA VAL A 156 -17.75 0.40 -1.06
C VAL A 156 -17.51 0.53 -2.56
N TYR A 157 -16.51 1.28 -2.95
CA TYR A 157 -16.13 1.52 -4.33
C TYR A 157 -14.72 1.03 -4.60
N ALA A 158 -14.46 0.60 -5.83
CA ALA A 158 -13.19 -0.01 -6.20
C ALA A 158 -12.69 0.51 -7.56
N VAL A 159 -11.38 0.54 -7.73
CA VAL A 159 -10.71 0.53 -9.02
C VAL A 159 -9.89 -0.75 -9.13
N LEU A 160 -9.45 -1.12 -10.32
CA LEU A 160 -8.59 -2.28 -10.54
C LEU A 160 -7.14 -1.84 -10.72
N GLY A 161 -6.21 -2.67 -10.24
CA GLY A 161 -4.77 -2.47 -10.44
C GLY A 161 -4.21 -3.38 -11.54
N ASN A 162 -2.92 -3.20 -11.82
CA ASN A 162 -2.24 -3.94 -12.88
C ASN A 162 -2.19 -5.46 -12.61
N HIS A 163 -2.04 -5.89 -11.37
CA HIS A 163 -2.05 -7.33 -11.03
C HIS A 163 -3.42 -7.96 -11.22
N ASP A 164 -4.50 -7.20 -11.02
CA ASP A 164 -5.88 -7.67 -11.29
C ASP A 164 -6.07 -7.90 -12.79
N TRP A 165 -5.58 -6.97 -13.63
CA TRP A 165 -5.63 -7.11 -15.08
C TRP A 165 -4.73 -8.24 -15.59
N TRP A 166 -3.54 -8.39 -15.06
CA TRP A 166 -2.64 -9.50 -15.42
C TRP A 166 -3.21 -10.86 -14.99
N TYR A 167 -3.98 -10.90 -13.90
CA TYR A 167 -4.70 -12.11 -13.51
C TYR A 167 -5.87 -12.39 -14.46
N ASN A 168 -6.87 -11.58 -14.48
CA ASN A 168 -8.04 -11.48 -15.34
C ASN A 168 -8.97 -10.36 -14.81
N GLY A 169 -8.79 -9.12 -15.25
CA GLY A 169 -9.53 -7.97 -14.75
C GLY A 169 -11.05 -8.11 -14.83
N GLY A 170 -11.56 -8.71 -15.92
CA GLY A 170 -12.99 -8.96 -16.06
C GLY A 170 -13.54 -9.96 -15.03
N LYS A 171 -12.75 -10.96 -14.62
CA LYS A 171 -13.14 -11.90 -13.56
C LYS A 171 -13.08 -11.23 -12.18
N VAL A 172 -12.01 -10.46 -11.90
CA VAL A 172 -11.86 -9.70 -10.65
C VAL A 172 -13.02 -8.71 -10.50
N ARG A 173 -13.32 -7.93 -11.56
CA ARG A 173 -14.45 -7.00 -11.58
C ARG A 173 -15.76 -7.69 -11.20
N ARG A 174 -16.13 -8.76 -11.92
CA ARG A 174 -17.36 -9.51 -11.62
C ARG A 174 -17.41 -10.02 -10.20
N ALA A 175 -16.31 -10.60 -9.71
CA ALA A 175 -16.27 -11.11 -8.34
C ALA A 175 -16.54 -10.01 -7.29
N LEU A 176 -16.01 -8.80 -7.49
CA LEU A 176 -16.25 -7.65 -6.62
C LEU A 176 -17.71 -7.18 -6.71
N GLU A 177 -18.23 -7.00 -7.93
CA GLU A 177 -19.60 -6.52 -8.19
C GLU A 177 -20.65 -7.49 -7.67
N ASP A 178 -20.48 -8.81 -7.84
CA ASP A 178 -21.35 -9.88 -7.31
C ASP A 178 -21.37 -9.89 -5.76
N ASN A 179 -20.39 -9.26 -5.12
CA ASN A 179 -20.31 -9.10 -3.66
C ASN A 179 -20.66 -7.67 -3.19
N GLY A 180 -21.30 -6.85 -4.03
CA GLY A 180 -21.83 -5.54 -3.68
C GLY A 180 -20.79 -4.41 -3.66
N ILE A 181 -19.59 -4.63 -4.21
CA ILE A 181 -18.53 -3.63 -4.35
C ILE A 181 -18.60 -3.04 -5.76
N ARG A 182 -18.89 -1.75 -5.87
CA ARG A 182 -19.01 -1.08 -7.18
C ARG A 182 -17.64 -0.76 -7.76
N VAL A 183 -17.30 -1.35 -8.91
CA VAL A 183 -16.04 -1.09 -9.62
C VAL A 183 -16.22 0.08 -10.59
N LEU A 184 -15.34 1.05 -10.50
CA LEU A 184 -15.27 2.23 -11.37
C LEU A 184 -14.01 2.10 -12.25
N ASP A 185 -14.19 1.74 -13.52
CA ASP A 185 -13.10 1.59 -14.50
C ASP A 185 -13.41 2.55 -15.66
N ASP A 186 -12.82 3.73 -15.63
CA ASP A 186 -13.23 4.91 -16.41
C ASP A 186 -14.70 5.28 -16.23
N GLU A 187 -15.20 5.11 -15.02
CA GLU A 187 -16.60 5.37 -14.66
C GLU A 187 -16.69 6.39 -13.51
N VAL A 188 -17.89 6.98 -13.36
CA VAL A 188 -18.17 7.95 -12.31
C VAL A 188 -19.41 7.57 -11.51
N ALA A 189 -19.46 8.02 -10.25
CA ALA A 189 -20.61 7.80 -9.37
C ALA A 189 -20.89 9.05 -8.55
N GLU A 190 -22.15 9.50 -8.53
CA GLU A 190 -22.59 10.52 -7.60
C GLU A 190 -22.80 9.90 -6.22
N ILE A 191 -22.24 10.56 -5.20
CA ILE A 191 -22.37 10.18 -3.79
C ILE A 191 -23.09 11.30 -3.06
N LYS A 192 -24.29 11.00 -2.54
CA LYS A 192 -25.05 11.91 -1.71
C LYS A 192 -24.66 11.73 -0.24
N TRP A 193 -24.27 12.82 0.42
CA TRP A 193 -23.88 12.80 1.82
C TRP A 193 -24.40 14.04 2.55
N ARG A 194 -25.18 13.82 3.61
CA ARG A 194 -25.89 14.88 4.32
C ARG A 194 -26.70 15.77 3.36
N ASN A 195 -26.43 17.07 3.30
CA ASN A 195 -27.12 18.05 2.45
C ASN A 195 -26.34 18.36 1.15
N GLY A 196 -25.26 17.61 0.85
CA GLY A 196 -24.42 17.81 -0.33
C GLY A 196 -24.23 16.54 -1.14
N SER A 197 -23.52 16.68 -2.23
CA SER A 197 -23.06 15.56 -3.04
C SER A 197 -21.64 15.82 -3.57
N PHE A 198 -20.93 14.74 -3.87
CA PHE A 198 -19.67 14.73 -4.57
C PHE A 198 -19.62 13.57 -5.55
N TRP A 199 -18.66 13.58 -6.43
CA TRP A 199 -18.51 12.54 -7.42
C TRP A 199 -17.24 11.74 -7.18
N LEU A 200 -17.34 10.43 -7.24
CA LEU A 200 -16.20 9.54 -7.39
C LEU A 200 -15.93 9.36 -8.88
N ALA A 201 -14.68 9.52 -9.29
CA ALA A 201 -14.23 9.23 -10.65
C ALA A 201 -13.13 8.15 -10.58
N GLY A 202 -13.45 6.92 -10.94
CA GLY A 202 -12.49 5.83 -11.02
C GLY A 202 -11.79 5.86 -12.37
N LEU A 203 -10.47 5.94 -12.36
CA LEU A 203 -9.61 5.94 -13.54
C LEU A 203 -9.06 4.54 -13.77
N ALA A 204 -9.04 4.09 -15.03
CA ALA A 204 -8.47 2.81 -15.41
C ALA A 204 -6.98 2.73 -15.06
N ASP A 205 -6.46 1.52 -14.86
CA ASP A 205 -5.06 1.33 -14.53
C ASP A 205 -4.11 1.79 -15.64
N LEU A 206 -3.13 2.59 -15.26
CA LEU A 206 -2.19 3.25 -16.19
C LEU A 206 -1.33 2.27 -16.99
N TRP A 207 -0.98 1.12 -16.41
CA TRP A 207 -0.04 0.18 -17.04
C TRP A 207 -0.70 -0.80 -18.00
N THR A 208 -1.96 -1.07 -17.79
CA THR A 208 -2.66 -2.16 -18.51
C THR A 208 -3.80 -1.69 -19.39
N ARG A 209 -4.21 -0.42 -19.26
CA ARG A 209 -5.37 0.14 -19.97
C ARG A 209 -5.03 1.44 -20.69
N PRO A 210 -5.72 1.77 -21.80
CA PRO A 210 -5.69 3.11 -22.36
C PRO A 210 -6.14 4.14 -21.34
N GLN A 211 -5.52 5.32 -21.33
CA GLN A 211 -5.85 6.38 -20.40
C GLN A 211 -6.93 7.30 -20.96
N HIS A 212 -8.03 7.42 -20.25
CA HIS A 212 -9.17 8.26 -20.59
C HIS A 212 -9.50 9.27 -19.48
N VAL A 213 -8.45 9.84 -18.84
CA VAL A 213 -8.59 10.71 -17.66
C VAL A 213 -9.54 11.89 -17.95
N LYS A 214 -9.31 12.62 -19.04
CA LYS A 214 -10.13 13.80 -19.39
C LYS A 214 -11.56 13.42 -19.73
N GLU A 215 -11.75 12.36 -20.51
CA GLU A 215 -13.05 11.83 -20.91
C GLU A 215 -13.85 11.32 -19.71
N THR A 216 -13.19 10.67 -18.77
CA THR A 216 -13.81 10.17 -17.53
C THR A 216 -14.25 11.33 -16.65
N ILE A 217 -13.39 12.31 -16.42
CA ILE A 217 -13.73 13.50 -15.63
C ILE A 217 -14.83 14.33 -16.33
N ALA A 218 -14.86 14.39 -17.66
CA ALA A 218 -15.91 15.09 -18.40
C ALA A 218 -17.32 14.51 -18.24
N LYS A 219 -17.46 13.27 -17.74
CA LYS A 219 -18.75 12.68 -17.37
C LYS A 219 -19.36 13.29 -16.11
N VAL A 220 -18.54 13.97 -15.29
CA VAL A 220 -19.00 14.66 -14.09
C VAL A 220 -19.59 16.02 -14.44
N PRO A 221 -20.74 16.43 -13.87
CA PRO A 221 -21.31 17.75 -14.09
C PRO A 221 -20.31 18.86 -13.73
N ARG A 222 -20.32 19.95 -14.54
CA ARG A 222 -19.45 21.10 -14.29
C ARG A 222 -19.71 21.71 -12.93
N GLY A 223 -18.66 22.01 -12.18
CA GLY A 223 -18.72 22.61 -10.85
C GLY A 223 -19.01 21.61 -9.71
N ALA A 224 -19.22 20.33 -10.01
CA ALA A 224 -19.35 19.33 -8.96
C ALA A 224 -17.98 19.00 -8.34
N THR A 225 -17.99 18.70 -7.05
CA THR A 225 -16.80 18.26 -6.30
C THR A 225 -16.41 16.84 -6.70
N ILE A 226 -15.14 16.61 -6.99
CA ILE A 226 -14.63 15.31 -7.49
C ILE A 226 -13.58 14.76 -6.53
N VAL A 227 -13.71 13.48 -6.17
CA VAL A 227 -12.64 12.66 -5.61
C VAL A 227 -12.28 11.62 -6.66
N ALA A 228 -11.10 11.71 -7.23
CA ALA A 228 -10.61 10.74 -8.20
C ALA A 228 -9.94 9.55 -7.48
N LEU A 229 -10.15 8.35 -8.03
CA LEU A 229 -9.57 7.10 -7.57
C LEU A 229 -8.74 6.53 -8.73
N THR A 230 -7.55 6.07 -8.41
CA THR A 230 -6.70 5.34 -9.37
C THR A 230 -5.88 4.29 -8.63
N HIS A 231 -5.40 3.29 -9.35
CA HIS A 231 -4.39 2.42 -8.78
C HIS A 231 -3.01 3.12 -8.79
N ASN A 232 -2.59 3.61 -9.95
CA ASN A 232 -1.23 4.13 -10.15
C ASN A 232 -1.19 5.67 -10.03
N PRO A 233 -0.38 6.24 -9.10
CA PRO A 233 -0.29 7.69 -8.87
C PRO A 233 0.34 8.48 -10.04
N ASP A 234 0.97 7.81 -10.99
CA ASP A 234 1.66 8.46 -12.11
C ASP A 234 0.71 9.19 -13.08
N VAL A 235 -0.61 9.02 -12.94
CA VAL A 235 -1.61 9.83 -13.64
C VAL A 235 -1.79 11.24 -13.06
N PHE A 236 -1.26 11.50 -11.87
CA PHE A 236 -1.48 12.74 -11.13
C PHE A 236 -1.16 14.02 -11.91
N PRO A 237 -0.05 14.12 -12.68
CA PRO A 237 0.24 15.31 -13.48
C PRO A 237 -0.74 15.56 -14.63
N ASP A 238 -1.50 14.54 -15.03
CA ASP A 238 -2.42 14.61 -16.16
C ASP A 238 -3.86 14.99 -15.75
N LEU A 239 -4.09 15.24 -14.44
CA LEU A 239 -5.40 15.59 -13.90
C LEU A 239 -5.88 16.97 -14.36
N PRO A 240 -7.17 17.10 -14.77
CA PRO A 240 -7.79 18.40 -15.00
C PRO A 240 -7.92 19.19 -13.68
N ALA A 241 -7.86 20.54 -13.80
CA ALA A 241 -7.94 21.45 -12.65
C ALA A 241 -9.22 21.31 -11.80
N SER A 242 -10.25 20.64 -12.32
CA SER A 242 -11.50 20.37 -11.60
C SER A 242 -11.42 19.24 -10.58
N VAL A 243 -10.31 18.52 -10.49
CA VAL A 243 -10.13 17.38 -9.55
C VAL A 243 -9.29 17.83 -8.36
N PRO A 244 -9.88 18.17 -7.21
CA PRO A 244 -9.12 18.63 -6.06
C PRO A 244 -8.34 17.53 -5.35
N LEU A 245 -8.80 16.26 -5.41
CA LEU A 245 -8.21 15.12 -4.68
C LEU A 245 -8.11 13.87 -5.54
N LEU A 246 -6.92 13.27 -5.57
CA LEU A 246 -6.66 11.93 -6.09
C LEU A 246 -6.22 11.00 -4.97
N LEU A 247 -6.81 9.80 -4.93
CA LEU A 247 -6.40 8.72 -4.05
C LEU A 247 -5.77 7.61 -4.88
N ALA A 248 -4.57 7.14 -4.47
CA ALA A 248 -3.78 6.16 -5.21
C ALA A 248 -3.08 5.14 -4.30
N ALA A 249 -2.59 4.06 -4.93
CA ALA A 249 -1.86 2.94 -4.30
C ALA A 249 -0.62 2.57 -5.13
N HIS A 250 -0.44 1.28 -5.50
CA HIS A 250 0.55 0.76 -6.46
C HIS A 250 2.02 0.77 -6.01
N THR A 251 2.48 1.86 -5.41
CA THR A 251 3.89 2.07 -5.11
C THR A 251 4.38 1.25 -3.91
N HIS A 252 3.46 0.74 -3.09
CA HIS A 252 3.74 0.08 -1.81
C HIS A 252 4.64 0.89 -0.86
N GLY A 253 4.72 2.23 -1.02
CA GLY A 253 5.73 3.03 -0.35
C GLY A 253 7.17 2.61 -0.69
N GLY A 254 7.37 1.90 -1.82
CA GLY A 254 8.60 1.25 -2.24
C GLY A 254 9.03 0.06 -1.39
N GLN A 255 8.19 -0.40 -0.46
CA GLN A 255 8.39 -1.53 0.48
C GLN A 255 9.59 -1.41 1.41
N VAL A 256 10.72 -0.84 0.98
CA VAL A 256 11.97 -0.73 1.73
C VAL A 256 12.45 0.71 1.74
N ASN A 257 12.48 1.32 2.92
CA ASN A 257 13.01 2.66 3.14
C ASN A 257 14.28 2.57 4.01
N LEU A 258 15.44 2.70 3.37
CA LEU A 258 16.73 2.57 4.04
C LEU A 258 17.13 3.89 4.73
N PRO A 259 17.70 3.84 5.95
CA PRO A 259 18.27 5.03 6.57
C PRO A 259 19.28 5.70 5.64
N LEU A 260 19.24 7.04 5.53
CA LEU A 260 20.13 7.89 4.72
C LEU A 260 19.98 7.73 3.19
N ILE A 261 19.46 6.62 2.69
CA ILE A 261 19.32 6.33 1.25
C ILE A 261 17.87 6.62 0.79
N GLY A 262 16.90 6.45 1.69
CA GLY A 262 15.48 6.53 1.35
C GLY A 262 14.97 5.25 0.68
N THR A 263 14.07 5.41 -0.29
CA THR A 263 13.38 4.33 -0.99
C THR A 263 14.04 4.08 -2.35
N PRO A 264 14.92 3.07 -2.47
CA PRO A 264 15.76 2.90 -3.67
C PRO A 264 15.00 2.37 -4.89
N ILE A 265 13.86 1.69 -4.67
CA ILE A 265 13.06 1.08 -5.74
C ILE A 265 11.60 1.49 -5.53
N VAL A 266 11.04 2.18 -6.52
CA VAL A 266 9.62 2.57 -6.55
C VAL A 266 9.10 2.30 -7.97
N PRO A 267 7.97 1.62 -8.14
CA PRO A 267 7.36 1.37 -9.44
C PRO A 267 6.63 2.64 -9.93
N SER A 268 7.36 3.69 -10.22
CA SER A 268 6.87 4.98 -10.69
C SER A 268 7.88 5.62 -11.65
N ARG A 269 7.39 6.21 -12.74
CA ARG A 269 8.22 7.01 -13.67
C ARG A 269 8.79 8.29 -13.03
N PHE A 270 8.24 8.69 -11.89
CA PHE A 270 8.68 9.86 -11.13
C PHE A 270 9.60 9.50 -9.95
N GLY A 271 10.10 8.25 -9.89
CA GLY A 271 10.96 7.78 -8.81
C GLY A 271 10.26 7.86 -7.45
N SER A 272 10.91 8.46 -6.46
CA SER A 272 10.36 8.55 -5.10
C SER A 272 9.35 9.69 -4.89
N LYS A 273 9.02 10.48 -5.92
CA LYS A 273 8.18 11.67 -5.76
C LYS A 273 6.76 11.34 -5.26
N TYR A 274 6.14 10.30 -5.81
CA TYR A 274 4.78 9.87 -5.49
C TYR A 274 4.75 8.54 -4.73
N THR A 275 5.70 8.35 -3.83
CA THR A 275 5.89 7.05 -3.17
C THR A 275 4.81 6.75 -2.14
N ALA A 276 4.48 7.68 -1.26
CA ALA A 276 3.47 7.51 -0.21
C ALA A 276 3.13 8.83 0.49
N GLY A 277 1.96 8.86 1.12
CA GLY A 277 1.50 9.97 1.93
C GLY A 277 0.81 11.06 1.13
N HIS A 278 0.64 12.22 1.74
CA HIS A 278 -0.03 13.38 1.14
C HIS A 278 0.96 14.28 0.42
N LEU A 279 0.59 14.69 -0.77
CA LEU A 279 1.30 15.68 -1.59
C LEU A 279 0.30 16.72 -2.10
N PHE A 280 0.72 17.98 -2.19
CA PHE A 280 -0.02 19.05 -2.85
C PHE A 280 0.84 19.65 -3.96
N GLU A 281 0.33 19.64 -5.19
CA GLU A 281 1.05 20.15 -6.36
C GLU A 281 0.04 20.65 -7.40
N ASN A 282 0.32 21.81 -7.99
CA ASN A 282 -0.49 22.41 -9.06
C ASN A 282 -1.98 22.61 -8.70
N GLY A 283 -2.31 22.82 -7.44
CA GLY A 283 -3.70 22.99 -6.97
C GLY A 283 -4.45 21.68 -6.70
N HIS A 284 -3.77 20.54 -6.80
CA HIS A 284 -4.33 19.22 -6.56
C HIS A 284 -3.71 18.56 -5.32
N HIS A 285 -4.52 17.83 -4.59
CA HIS A 285 -4.05 16.94 -3.53
C HIS A 285 -3.94 15.51 -4.06
N LEU A 286 -2.82 14.86 -3.76
CA LEU A 286 -2.60 13.44 -3.98
C LEU A 286 -2.41 12.76 -2.62
N PHE A 287 -3.08 11.66 -2.39
CA PHE A 287 -2.76 10.77 -1.28
C PHE A 287 -2.44 9.37 -1.82
N VAL A 288 -1.27 8.86 -1.48
CA VAL A 288 -0.82 7.51 -1.88
C VAL A 288 -0.67 6.65 -0.63
N THR A 289 -1.42 5.55 -0.56
CA THR A 289 -1.27 4.57 0.53
C THR A 289 -0.06 3.66 0.28
N THR A 290 0.56 3.19 1.37
CA THR A 290 1.60 2.16 1.29
C THR A 290 1.04 0.76 1.03
N GLY A 291 -0.29 0.61 1.02
CA GLY A 291 -0.94 -0.67 0.78
C GLY A 291 -0.71 -1.71 1.88
N ILE A 292 -1.26 -2.91 1.69
CA ILE A 292 -1.27 -3.97 2.73
C ILE A 292 -0.33 -5.12 2.40
N GLY A 293 -0.39 -5.68 1.21
CA GLY A 293 0.42 -6.82 0.79
C GLY A 293 1.86 -6.48 0.46
N THR A 294 2.50 -7.36 -0.28
CA THR A 294 3.84 -7.16 -0.85
C THR A 294 3.83 -7.57 -2.31
N SER A 295 4.59 -6.88 -3.14
CA SER A 295 4.81 -7.22 -4.54
C SER A 295 6.28 -7.57 -4.77
N ILE A 296 6.59 -8.46 -5.72
CA ILE A 296 7.92 -8.91 -6.13
C ILE A 296 8.70 -9.62 -5.01
N LEU A 297 9.01 -8.92 -3.92
CA LEU A 297 9.73 -9.47 -2.77
C LEU A 297 8.86 -9.41 -1.50
N PRO A 298 8.83 -10.49 -0.69
CA PRO A 298 8.04 -10.54 0.55
C PRO A 298 8.75 -9.82 1.69
N VAL A 299 9.00 -8.53 1.52
CA VAL A 299 9.74 -7.71 2.49
C VAL A 299 9.11 -6.33 2.63
N ARG A 300 9.05 -5.85 3.86
CA ARG A 300 8.82 -4.43 4.17
C ARG A 300 9.80 -4.00 5.23
N PHE A 301 10.41 -2.84 5.05
CA PHE A 301 11.32 -2.28 6.04
C PHE A 301 11.10 -0.77 6.17
N ARG A 302 10.65 -0.32 7.34
CA ARG A 302 10.21 1.05 7.63
C ARG A 302 9.09 1.55 6.70
N VAL A 303 8.30 0.62 6.19
CA VAL A 303 7.11 0.86 5.36
C VAL A 303 6.04 -0.12 5.82
N THR A 304 5.34 0.26 6.87
CA THR A 304 4.34 -0.60 7.52
C THR A 304 3.08 -0.73 6.66
N PRO A 305 2.50 -1.94 6.51
CA PRO A 305 1.19 -2.12 5.91
C PRO A 305 0.12 -1.29 6.61
N GLU A 306 -0.75 -0.62 5.85
CA GLU A 306 -1.72 0.30 6.43
C GLU A 306 -3.12 0.21 5.83
N ILE A 307 -4.12 0.51 6.64
CA ILE A 307 -5.43 1.00 6.27
C ILE A 307 -5.45 2.47 6.63
N VAL A 308 -5.83 3.35 5.70
CA VAL A 308 -5.85 4.79 5.98
C VAL A 308 -7.30 5.24 6.20
N ILE A 309 -7.53 6.00 7.25
CA ILE A 309 -8.78 6.75 7.44
C ILE A 309 -8.47 8.20 7.16
N LEU A 310 -8.88 8.63 5.98
CA LEU A 310 -8.70 9.98 5.51
C LEU A 310 -9.90 10.83 5.89
N THR A 311 -9.66 11.91 6.64
CA THR A 311 -10.70 12.92 6.95
C THR A 311 -10.45 14.15 6.08
N ILE A 312 -11.47 14.54 5.29
CA ILE A 312 -11.37 15.71 4.43
C ILE A 312 -12.00 16.90 5.15
N LYS A 313 -11.27 17.99 5.20
CA LYS A 313 -11.70 19.27 5.79
C LYS A 313 -11.52 20.41 4.79
N PHE A 314 -12.28 21.46 5.03
CA PHE A 314 -12.10 22.72 4.32
C PHE A 314 -11.34 23.73 5.17
#